data_401094ab75315d4c911ea09a60426be1
#
_entry.id   401094ab75315d4c911ea09a60426be1
#
_cell.length_a   1.000
_cell.length_b   1.000
_cell.length_c   1.000
_cell.angle_alpha   90.00
_cell.angle_beta   90.00
_cell.angle_gamma   90.00
#
_symmetry.space_group_name_H-M   'P 1'
#
loop_
_entity.id
_entity.type
_entity.pdbx_description
1 polymer ?
#
loop_
_entity_poly.entity_id
_entity_poly.type
_entity_poly.pdbx_seq_one_letter_code
_entity_poly.pdbx_strand_id
1 'polypeptide(L)'
;MPSAAFDRDDLLAKAQERAGGLTDLGPGPFLDGMDRFVDSLNAEARLNDIGRFIAEERILLHVTNRLLYTHDRERHPEIASVDVVKPVFIIGLPRTGTTILHDILNQDPANRAPLTWELMFPSPPPEASIGDEDPRVAACQATIPDDDLQSTLFKAMHPMGATLSQECVVMMGEAMVTPLFHNQFRVPSYQDWVDDGADWAAVYAFHRRQLQHLWWHKPGDRWMLKTGAHMWGLDQLLATYPDARIVFTHRDPVKSMTSYASLTTLVRSMGSDEVDPYEIAEDWTARLKAMLERSMAV
;
A
#
# COMPACT_ATOMS: atom_id res chain seq x y z
N MET A 1 -23.75 7.37 21.14
CA MET A 1 -22.64 8.03 21.84
C MET A 1 -21.56 8.30 20.81
N PRO A 2 -20.83 9.41 20.85
CA PRO A 2 -19.69 9.54 19.97
C PRO A 2 -18.74 8.36 20.27
N SER A 3 -18.32 7.64 19.24
CA SER A 3 -17.36 6.54 19.40
C SER A 3 -16.02 7.10 19.92
N ALA A 4 -15.31 6.35 20.76
CA ALA A 4 -14.03 6.79 21.32
C ALA A 4 -13.03 7.14 20.20
N ALA A 5 -12.24 8.19 20.37
CA ALA A 5 -11.17 8.53 19.43
C ALA A 5 -10.15 7.37 19.32
N PHE A 6 -9.50 7.25 18.17
CA PHE A 6 -8.34 6.38 18.03
C PHE A 6 -7.21 6.91 18.92
N ASP A 7 -6.58 6.03 19.67
CA ASP A 7 -5.41 6.33 20.48
C ASP A 7 -4.20 5.58 19.90
N ARG A 8 -3.11 6.29 19.66
CA ARG A 8 -1.90 5.71 19.06
C ARG A 8 -1.31 4.62 19.93
N ASP A 9 -1.22 4.85 21.23
CA ASP A 9 -0.53 3.92 22.13
C ASP A 9 -1.35 2.64 22.32
N ASP A 10 -2.69 2.74 22.33
CA ASP A 10 -3.60 1.59 22.31
C ASP A 10 -3.44 0.77 21.01
N LEU A 11 -3.38 1.45 19.85
CA LEU A 11 -3.17 0.79 18.55
C LEU A 11 -1.80 0.10 18.47
N LEU A 12 -0.75 0.74 18.99
CA LEU A 12 0.58 0.12 19.08
C LEU A 12 0.56 -1.11 19.98
N ALA A 13 -0.04 -1.04 21.16
CA ALA A 13 -0.14 -2.15 22.10
C ALA A 13 -0.87 -3.35 21.46
N LYS A 14 -2.00 -3.11 20.80
CA LYS A 14 -2.76 -4.16 20.09
C LYS A 14 -1.95 -4.80 18.96
N ALA A 15 -1.22 -4.00 18.19
CA ALA A 15 -0.39 -4.52 17.11
C ALA A 15 0.81 -5.33 17.63
N GLN A 16 1.42 -4.90 18.73
CA GLN A 16 2.48 -5.63 19.42
C GLN A 16 1.98 -6.98 19.97
N GLU A 17 0.78 -7.00 20.56
CA GLU A 17 0.13 -8.24 20.99
C GLU A 17 -0.09 -9.20 19.81
N ARG A 18 -0.63 -8.70 18.67
CA ARG A 18 -0.79 -9.49 17.43
C ARG A 18 0.52 -10.02 16.88
N ALA A 19 1.61 -9.26 17.06
CA ALA A 19 2.95 -9.66 16.66
C ALA A 19 3.66 -10.56 17.71
N GLY A 20 2.94 -11.10 18.68
CA GLY A 20 3.52 -11.98 19.71
C GLY A 20 4.41 -11.26 20.72
N GLY A 21 4.18 -9.98 20.98
CA GLY A 21 4.91 -9.15 21.94
C GLY A 21 6.15 -8.44 21.35
N LEU A 22 6.33 -8.46 20.04
CA LEU A 22 7.41 -7.70 19.37
C LEU A 22 7.18 -6.19 19.54
N THR A 23 8.26 -5.44 19.77
CA THR A 23 8.18 -3.99 20.02
C THR A 23 9.08 -3.15 19.09
N ASP A 24 10.06 -3.76 18.44
CA ASP A 24 10.97 -3.04 17.54
C ASP A 24 10.33 -2.78 16.17
N LEU A 25 10.05 -1.52 15.92
CA LEU A 25 9.51 -1.03 14.64
C LEU A 25 10.60 -0.86 13.55
N GLY A 26 11.86 -1.07 13.89
CA GLY A 26 12.98 -0.86 12.98
C GLY A 26 13.21 0.62 12.64
N PRO A 27 14.12 0.91 11.69
CA PRO A 27 14.53 2.27 11.37
C PRO A 27 13.47 3.08 10.61
N GLY A 28 13.54 4.40 10.73
CA GLY A 28 12.76 5.38 9.99
C GLY A 28 11.70 6.09 10.83
N PRO A 29 11.12 7.18 10.31
CA PRO A 29 10.19 8.06 11.03
C PRO A 29 8.75 7.51 11.02
N PHE A 30 8.56 6.23 11.29
CA PHE A 30 7.28 5.54 11.22
C PHE A 30 6.21 6.19 12.12
N LEU A 31 6.58 6.57 13.35
CA LEU A 31 5.63 7.11 14.33
C LEU A 31 5.09 8.48 13.91
N ASP A 32 5.87 9.32 13.22
CA ASP A 32 5.38 10.62 12.72
C ASP A 32 4.23 10.41 11.70
N GLY A 33 4.38 9.48 10.78
CA GLY A 33 3.31 9.13 9.84
C GLY A 33 2.07 8.53 10.52
N MET A 34 2.28 7.70 11.54
CA MET A 34 1.20 7.11 12.33
C MET A 34 0.43 8.18 13.12
N ASP A 35 1.13 9.08 13.79
CA ASP A 35 0.52 10.18 14.55
C ASP A 35 -0.37 11.04 13.64
N ARG A 36 0.16 11.48 12.49
CA ARG A 36 -0.57 12.29 11.52
C ARG A 36 -1.79 11.57 10.96
N PHE A 37 -1.67 10.27 10.68
CA PHE A 37 -2.80 9.49 10.17
C PHE A 37 -3.90 9.35 11.24
N VAL A 38 -3.53 9.02 12.48
CA VAL A 38 -4.47 8.90 13.61
C VAL A 38 -5.16 10.24 13.91
N ASP A 39 -4.41 11.34 13.93
CA ASP A 39 -4.96 12.69 14.15
C ASP A 39 -5.96 13.05 13.05
N SER A 40 -5.63 12.82 11.78
CA SER A 40 -6.50 13.08 10.65
C SER A 40 -7.75 12.19 10.64
N LEU A 41 -7.62 10.90 11.01
CA LEU A 41 -8.77 10.02 11.19
C LEU A 41 -9.74 10.54 12.24
N ASN A 42 -9.22 11.00 13.38
CA ASN A 42 -10.03 11.49 14.47
C ASN A 42 -10.72 12.83 14.14
N ALA A 43 -10.04 13.72 13.41
CA ALA A 43 -10.52 15.05 13.13
C ALA A 43 -11.41 15.15 11.88
N GLU A 44 -11.14 14.31 10.85
CA GLU A 44 -11.60 14.61 9.49
C GLU A 44 -12.37 13.47 8.81
N ALA A 45 -12.18 12.19 9.24
CA ALA A 45 -12.55 11.04 8.41
C ALA A 45 -14.06 10.74 8.35
N ARG A 46 -14.89 11.25 9.27
CA ARG A 46 -16.36 11.06 9.30
C ARG A 46 -16.79 9.60 9.18
N LEU A 47 -16.10 8.73 9.93
CA LEU A 47 -16.31 7.29 9.87
C LEU A 47 -17.59 6.85 10.58
N ASN A 48 -18.33 5.95 9.96
CA ASN A 48 -19.32 5.13 10.66
C ASN A 48 -18.63 3.97 11.42
N ASP A 49 -19.39 3.11 12.10
CA ASP A 49 -18.84 2.02 12.89
C ASP A 49 -18.03 1.02 12.05
N ILE A 50 -18.47 0.75 10.82
CA ILE A 50 -17.76 -0.13 9.87
C ILE A 50 -16.43 0.53 9.46
N GLY A 51 -16.46 1.82 9.11
CA GLY A 51 -15.27 2.55 8.73
C GLY A 51 -14.24 2.64 9.85
N ARG A 52 -14.69 2.76 11.08
CA ARG A 52 -13.81 2.73 12.26
C ARG A 52 -13.12 1.37 12.40
N PHE A 53 -13.89 0.30 12.28
CA PHE A 53 -13.33 -1.06 12.30
C PHE A 53 -12.31 -1.25 11.18
N ILE A 54 -12.63 -0.83 9.95
CA ILE A 54 -11.72 -0.94 8.80
C ILE A 54 -10.44 -0.13 9.04
N ALA A 55 -10.55 1.10 9.58
CA ALA A 55 -9.40 1.96 9.85
C ALA A 55 -8.48 1.35 10.93
N GLU A 56 -9.05 0.85 12.02
CA GLU A 56 -8.31 0.16 13.07
C GLU A 56 -7.57 -1.07 12.50
N GLU A 57 -8.27 -1.96 11.80
CA GLU A 57 -7.67 -3.16 11.21
C GLU A 57 -6.57 -2.82 10.19
N ARG A 58 -6.73 -1.72 9.45
CA ARG A 58 -5.71 -1.24 8.52
C ARG A 58 -4.43 -0.82 9.24
N ILE A 59 -4.55 -0.04 10.31
CA ILE A 59 -3.40 0.37 11.13
C ILE A 59 -2.74 -0.86 11.76
N LEU A 60 -3.53 -1.73 12.39
CA LEU A 60 -3.01 -2.92 13.04
C LEU A 60 -2.28 -3.85 12.07
N LEU A 61 -2.78 -4.03 10.85
CA LEU A 61 -2.11 -4.81 9.81
C LEU A 61 -0.73 -4.25 9.50
N HIS A 62 -0.64 -2.96 9.19
CA HIS A 62 0.64 -2.35 8.79
C HIS A 62 1.65 -2.30 9.93
N VAL A 63 1.22 -2.00 11.15
CA VAL A 63 2.11 -2.02 12.34
C VAL A 63 2.60 -3.42 12.65
N THR A 64 1.69 -4.41 12.67
CA THR A 64 2.04 -5.82 12.90
C THR A 64 3.05 -6.32 11.85
N ASN A 65 2.78 -6.08 10.58
CA ASN A 65 3.68 -6.48 9.50
C ASN A 65 5.05 -5.83 9.62
N ARG A 66 5.11 -4.54 9.98
CA ARG A 66 6.38 -3.85 10.21
C ARG A 66 7.21 -4.48 11.32
N LEU A 67 6.58 -4.83 12.44
CA LEU A 67 7.22 -5.56 13.55
C LEU A 67 7.77 -6.92 13.08
N LEU A 68 6.98 -7.66 12.32
CA LEU A 68 7.37 -8.97 11.79
C LEU A 68 8.51 -8.87 10.78
N TYR A 69 8.48 -7.93 9.83
CA TYR A 69 9.59 -7.67 8.89
C TYR A 69 10.88 -7.34 9.64
N THR A 70 10.79 -6.53 10.69
CA THR A 70 11.98 -6.15 11.49
C THR A 70 12.52 -7.37 12.23
N HIS A 71 11.66 -8.11 12.90
CA HIS A 71 12.03 -9.32 13.65
C HIS A 71 12.67 -10.40 12.77
N ASP A 72 12.05 -10.73 11.63
CA ASP A 72 12.61 -11.75 10.73
C ASP A 72 13.99 -11.33 10.19
N ARG A 73 14.18 -10.03 9.90
CA ARG A 73 15.47 -9.52 9.44
C ARG A 73 16.55 -9.54 10.52
N GLU A 74 16.20 -9.41 11.79
CA GLU A 74 17.13 -9.59 12.92
C GLU A 74 17.55 -11.04 13.10
N ARG A 75 16.59 -11.96 12.95
CA ARG A 75 16.84 -13.41 13.04
C ARG A 75 17.60 -13.95 11.83
N HIS A 76 17.45 -13.34 10.70
CA HIS A 76 17.98 -13.74 9.40
C HIS A 76 18.71 -12.56 8.74
N PRO A 77 19.89 -12.17 9.26
CA PRO A 77 20.64 -11.01 8.74
C PRO A 77 21.06 -11.17 7.28
N GLU A 78 21.13 -12.40 6.76
CA GLU A 78 21.38 -12.72 5.35
C GLU A 78 20.32 -12.16 4.39
N ILE A 79 19.10 -11.88 4.85
CA ILE A 79 18.08 -11.17 4.07
C ILE A 79 18.62 -9.82 3.57
N ALA A 80 19.48 -9.17 4.35
CA ALA A 80 20.08 -7.90 3.97
C ALA A 80 21.01 -8.00 2.75
N SER A 81 21.54 -9.20 2.47
CA SER A 81 22.45 -9.46 1.36
C SER A 81 21.73 -9.80 0.05
N VAL A 82 20.40 -9.87 0.07
CA VAL A 82 19.60 -10.10 -1.14
C VAL A 82 19.66 -8.87 -2.04
N ASP A 83 20.09 -9.05 -3.27
CA ASP A 83 20.13 -7.99 -4.26
C ASP A 83 18.76 -7.76 -4.91
N VAL A 84 18.37 -6.49 -5.08
CA VAL A 84 17.24 -6.07 -5.89
C VAL A 84 17.80 -5.48 -7.18
N VAL A 85 17.84 -6.28 -8.24
CA VAL A 85 18.53 -5.94 -9.49
C VAL A 85 17.54 -5.61 -10.57
N LYS A 86 17.73 -4.47 -11.23
CA LYS A 86 16.94 -3.98 -12.38
C LYS A 86 15.43 -4.15 -12.21
N PRO A 87 14.85 -3.70 -11.07
CA PRO A 87 13.41 -3.78 -10.87
C PRO A 87 12.69 -2.94 -11.92
N VAL A 88 11.54 -3.43 -12.38
CA VAL A 88 10.68 -2.69 -13.30
C VAL A 88 9.53 -2.08 -12.51
N PHE A 89 9.35 -0.77 -12.64
CA PHE A 89 8.26 -0.05 -12.00
C PHE A 89 7.26 0.45 -13.04
N ILE A 90 6.03 -0.02 -12.97
CA ILE A 90 4.91 0.47 -13.77
C ILE A 90 4.28 1.63 -13.00
N ILE A 91 4.37 2.82 -13.55
CA ILE A 91 3.86 4.07 -12.96
C ILE A 91 2.88 4.75 -13.90
N GLY A 92 2.20 5.77 -13.43
CA GLY A 92 1.26 6.58 -14.20
C GLY A 92 0.07 7.00 -13.34
N LEU A 93 -0.75 7.89 -13.88
CA LEU A 93 -1.99 8.29 -13.21
C LEU A 93 -2.87 7.06 -12.95
N PRO A 94 -3.66 7.04 -11.88
CA PRO A 94 -4.59 5.95 -11.64
C PRO A 94 -5.55 5.78 -12.82
N ARG A 95 -6.03 4.56 -13.04
CA ARG A 95 -6.98 4.21 -14.12
C ARG A 95 -6.42 4.36 -15.55
N THR A 96 -5.10 4.33 -15.72
CA THR A 96 -4.42 4.34 -17.03
C THR A 96 -4.12 2.93 -17.56
N GLY A 97 -4.57 1.87 -16.89
CA GLY A 97 -4.35 0.49 -17.31
C GLY A 97 -3.12 -0.17 -16.68
N THR A 98 -2.54 0.43 -15.64
CA THR A 98 -1.37 -0.12 -14.93
C THR A 98 -1.59 -1.54 -14.43
N THR A 99 -2.79 -1.86 -13.89
CA THR A 99 -3.10 -3.18 -13.33
C THR A 99 -3.11 -4.26 -14.40
N ILE A 100 -3.82 -4.05 -15.52
CA ILE A 100 -3.85 -5.05 -16.60
C ILE A 100 -2.47 -5.24 -17.23
N LEU A 101 -1.68 -4.17 -17.36
CA LEU A 101 -0.31 -4.27 -17.84
C LEU A 101 0.57 -5.07 -16.87
N HIS A 102 0.43 -4.82 -15.56
CA HIS A 102 1.13 -5.54 -14.52
C HIS A 102 0.82 -7.05 -14.56
N ASP A 103 -0.47 -7.39 -14.66
CA ASP A 103 -0.92 -8.79 -14.72
C ASP A 103 -0.44 -9.50 -15.99
N ILE A 104 -0.48 -8.82 -17.15
CA ILE A 104 0.04 -9.39 -18.41
C ILE A 104 1.55 -9.65 -18.32
N LEU A 105 2.32 -8.69 -17.80
CA LEU A 105 3.76 -8.84 -17.68
C LEU A 105 4.16 -9.93 -16.66
N ASN A 106 3.32 -10.14 -15.64
CA ASN A 106 3.54 -11.21 -14.65
C ASN A 106 3.20 -12.62 -15.16
N GLN A 107 2.64 -12.76 -16.38
CA GLN A 107 2.53 -14.08 -17.02
C GLN A 107 3.89 -14.65 -17.46
N ASP A 108 4.89 -13.80 -17.64
CA ASP A 108 6.26 -14.25 -17.86
C ASP A 108 6.84 -14.76 -16.53
N PRO A 109 7.24 -16.06 -16.44
CA PRO A 109 7.76 -16.65 -15.20
C PRO A 109 9.08 -16.02 -14.72
N ALA A 110 9.78 -15.29 -15.59
CA ALA A 110 10.95 -14.50 -15.21
C ALA A 110 10.61 -13.30 -14.33
N ASN A 111 9.36 -12.82 -14.38
CA ASN A 111 8.88 -11.71 -13.58
C ASN A 111 8.28 -12.20 -12.26
N ARG A 112 8.53 -11.42 -11.19
CA ARG A 112 7.94 -11.65 -9.89
C ARG A 112 7.29 -10.35 -9.38
N ALA A 113 6.01 -10.41 -9.06
CA ALA A 113 5.32 -9.35 -8.32
C ALA A 113 5.09 -9.79 -6.87
N PRO A 114 4.97 -8.83 -5.92
CA PRO A 114 4.40 -9.13 -4.62
C PRO A 114 2.96 -9.62 -4.78
N LEU A 115 2.57 -10.67 -4.07
CA LEU A 115 1.20 -11.19 -4.10
C LEU A 115 0.39 -10.63 -2.92
N THR A 116 -0.93 -10.59 -3.04
CA THR A 116 -1.80 -10.05 -1.98
C THR A 116 -1.58 -10.76 -0.65
N TRP A 117 -1.51 -12.10 -0.63
CA TRP A 117 -1.27 -12.85 0.59
C TRP A 117 0.12 -12.60 1.20
N GLU A 118 1.14 -12.38 0.35
CA GLU A 118 2.50 -12.09 0.82
C GLU A 118 2.60 -10.74 1.54
N LEU A 119 1.80 -9.75 1.12
CA LEU A 119 1.73 -8.45 1.77
C LEU A 119 0.82 -8.46 3.00
N MET A 120 -0.19 -9.33 3.03
CA MET A 120 -1.07 -9.46 4.19
C MET A 120 -0.42 -10.26 5.33
N PHE A 121 0.35 -11.29 4.99
CA PHE A 121 1.00 -12.21 5.93
C PHE A 121 2.47 -12.45 5.54
N PRO A 122 3.36 -11.45 5.67
CA PRO A 122 4.72 -11.53 5.15
C PRO A 122 5.64 -12.48 5.93
N SER A 123 5.31 -12.77 7.20
CA SER A 123 6.15 -13.61 8.08
C SER A 123 5.49 -14.98 8.34
N PRO A 124 6.29 -16.07 8.32
CA PRO A 124 7.69 -16.11 7.89
C PRO A 124 7.85 -15.75 6.41
N PRO A 125 9.09 -15.45 5.93
CA PRO A 125 9.34 -15.16 4.52
C PRO A 125 8.74 -16.22 3.59
N PRO A 126 8.11 -15.84 2.44
CA PRO A 126 7.53 -16.79 1.51
C PRO A 126 8.55 -17.79 0.97
N GLU A 127 8.16 -19.06 0.79
CA GLU A 127 9.00 -20.12 0.26
C GLU A 127 8.49 -20.63 -1.10
N ALA A 128 9.38 -20.70 -2.09
CA ALA A 128 9.04 -21.22 -3.42
C ALA A 128 8.63 -22.70 -3.40
N SER A 129 9.17 -23.47 -2.45
CA SER A 129 8.88 -24.90 -2.29
C SER A 129 7.45 -25.20 -1.86
N ILE A 130 6.77 -24.25 -1.18
CA ILE A 130 5.39 -24.39 -0.72
C ILE A 130 4.41 -23.90 -1.79
N GLY A 131 4.77 -22.81 -2.50
CA GLY A 131 3.96 -22.24 -3.57
C GLY A 131 2.56 -21.81 -3.11
N ASP A 132 1.53 -22.16 -3.90
CA ASP A 132 0.14 -21.81 -3.62
C ASP A 132 -0.52 -22.70 -2.54
N GLU A 133 0.18 -23.73 -2.07
CA GLU A 133 -0.26 -24.58 -0.94
C GLU A 133 0.05 -23.92 0.43
N ASP A 134 0.69 -22.76 0.45
CA ASP A 134 0.92 -22.00 1.69
C ASP A 134 -0.43 -21.69 2.36
N PRO A 135 -0.63 -22.08 3.64
CA PRO A 135 -1.90 -21.89 4.34
C PRO A 135 -2.33 -20.42 4.44
N ARG A 136 -1.39 -19.47 4.31
CA ARG A 136 -1.66 -18.04 4.27
C ARG A 136 -2.44 -17.62 3.02
N VAL A 137 -2.33 -18.36 1.91
CA VAL A 137 -3.14 -18.12 0.70
C VAL A 137 -4.62 -18.28 1.01
N ALA A 138 -5.00 -19.39 1.63
CA ALA A 138 -6.39 -19.65 2.02
C ALA A 138 -6.87 -18.65 3.10
N ALA A 139 -6.03 -18.33 4.08
CA ALA A 139 -6.33 -17.33 5.09
C ALA A 139 -6.56 -15.95 4.48
N CYS A 140 -5.73 -15.52 3.53
CA CYS A 140 -5.90 -14.27 2.81
C CYS A 140 -7.20 -14.28 1.97
N GLN A 141 -7.45 -15.35 1.23
CA GLN A 141 -8.66 -15.46 0.41
C GLN A 141 -9.93 -15.35 1.25
N ALA A 142 -9.95 -15.88 2.45
CA ALA A 142 -11.08 -15.80 3.38
C ALA A 142 -11.36 -14.38 3.90
N THR A 143 -10.40 -13.46 3.83
CA THR A 143 -10.61 -12.04 4.23
C THR A 143 -11.18 -11.17 3.10
N ILE A 144 -11.21 -11.68 1.86
CA ILE A 144 -11.71 -10.93 0.71
C ILE A 144 -13.23 -11.07 0.64
N PRO A 145 -14.02 -9.99 0.85
CA PRO A 145 -15.48 -10.05 0.82
C PRO A 145 -15.98 -10.53 -0.54
N ASP A 146 -17.02 -11.37 -0.57
CA ASP A 146 -17.50 -11.99 -1.82
C ASP A 146 -19.00 -11.85 -2.10
N ASP A 147 -19.80 -11.42 -1.14
CA ASP A 147 -21.24 -11.66 -1.11
C ASP A 147 -22.13 -10.41 -1.02
N ASP A 148 -21.57 -9.19 -1.14
CA ASP A 148 -22.34 -7.95 -1.15
C ASP A 148 -22.19 -7.14 -2.46
N LEU A 149 -23.12 -6.20 -2.69
CA LEU A 149 -23.15 -5.37 -3.89
C LEU A 149 -21.90 -4.46 -3.99
N GLN A 150 -21.42 -3.88 -2.86
CA GLN A 150 -20.28 -2.99 -2.86
C GLN A 150 -19.00 -3.74 -3.19
N SER A 151 -18.80 -4.93 -2.62
CA SER A 151 -17.69 -5.83 -2.96
C SER A 151 -17.73 -6.23 -4.44
N THR A 152 -18.89 -6.54 -4.98
CA THR A 152 -19.07 -6.87 -6.40
C THR A 152 -18.70 -5.68 -7.30
N LEU A 153 -19.15 -4.47 -6.97
CA LEU A 153 -18.83 -3.27 -7.73
C LEU A 153 -17.32 -2.94 -7.63
N PHE A 154 -16.75 -3.09 -6.45
CA PHE A 154 -15.32 -2.87 -6.25
C PHE A 154 -14.49 -3.86 -7.07
N LYS A 155 -14.80 -5.17 -7.03
CA LYS A 155 -14.12 -6.21 -7.82
C LYS A 155 -14.20 -5.95 -9.33
N ALA A 156 -15.33 -5.40 -9.81
CA ALA A 156 -15.47 -5.01 -11.21
C ALA A 156 -14.54 -3.86 -11.61
N MET A 157 -14.18 -2.99 -10.67
CA MET A 157 -13.25 -1.86 -10.87
C MET A 157 -11.80 -2.23 -10.57
N HIS A 158 -11.59 -3.11 -9.58
CA HIS A 158 -10.28 -3.54 -9.09
C HIS A 158 -10.34 -5.02 -8.69
N PRO A 159 -9.81 -5.92 -9.51
CA PRO A 159 -9.78 -7.35 -9.19
C PRO A 159 -9.10 -7.62 -7.84
N MET A 160 -9.67 -8.54 -7.07
CA MET A 160 -9.13 -8.96 -5.77
C MET A 160 -8.98 -10.48 -5.73
N GLY A 161 -7.89 -10.95 -5.14
CA GLY A 161 -7.58 -12.35 -4.96
C GLY A 161 -6.28 -12.54 -4.19
N ALA A 162 -6.17 -13.60 -3.40
CA ALA A 162 -4.99 -13.85 -2.56
C ALA A 162 -3.71 -14.00 -3.40
N THR A 163 -3.79 -14.63 -4.56
CA THR A 163 -2.65 -14.90 -5.47
C THR A 163 -2.49 -13.86 -6.58
N LEU A 164 -3.32 -12.80 -6.58
CA LEU A 164 -3.15 -11.70 -7.54
C LEU A 164 -1.99 -10.80 -7.14
N SER A 165 -1.35 -10.23 -8.17
CA SER A 165 -0.31 -9.23 -8.03
C SER A 165 -0.79 -8.00 -7.27
N GLN A 166 -0.05 -7.55 -6.27
CA GLN A 166 -0.42 -6.42 -5.44
C GLN A 166 0.44 -5.18 -5.71
N GLU A 167 -0.07 -4.02 -5.33
CA GLU A 167 0.57 -2.73 -5.56
C GLU A 167 1.54 -2.34 -4.44
N CYS A 168 2.65 -1.67 -4.81
CA CYS A 168 3.59 -1.10 -3.85
C CYS A 168 2.96 -0.07 -2.90
N VAL A 169 1.84 0.56 -3.26
CA VAL A 169 1.11 1.49 -2.38
C VAL A 169 0.67 0.82 -1.08
N VAL A 170 0.41 -0.50 -1.11
CA VAL A 170 0.12 -1.29 0.10
C VAL A 170 1.39 -1.44 0.94
N MET A 171 2.54 -1.77 0.31
CA MET A 171 3.84 -1.88 0.99
C MET A 171 4.29 -0.58 1.65
N MET A 172 3.93 0.57 1.07
CA MET A 172 4.20 1.90 1.65
C MET A 172 3.42 2.14 2.95
N GLY A 173 2.34 1.39 3.17
CA GLY A 173 1.59 1.44 4.43
C GLY A 173 2.41 1.06 5.65
N GLU A 174 3.38 0.14 5.54
CA GLU A 174 4.28 -0.22 6.63
C GLU A 174 5.29 0.88 6.97
N ALA A 175 5.40 1.92 6.15
CA ALA A 175 6.11 3.15 6.48
C ALA A 175 5.18 4.25 7.03
N MET A 176 3.87 4.00 7.09
CA MET A 176 2.83 5.01 7.38
C MET A 176 2.91 6.25 6.48
N VAL A 177 3.37 6.05 5.23
CA VAL A 177 3.45 7.09 4.19
C VAL A 177 2.86 6.50 2.91
N THR A 178 1.57 6.68 2.70
CA THR A 178 0.89 6.13 1.52
C THR A 178 -0.36 6.92 1.15
N PRO A 179 -0.55 7.31 -0.11
CA PRO A 179 -1.80 7.93 -0.55
C PRO A 179 -3.01 6.98 -0.52
N LEU A 180 -2.78 5.67 -0.28
CA LEU A 180 -3.85 4.69 -0.11
C LEU A 180 -4.77 5.05 1.05
N PHE A 181 -4.23 5.60 2.14
CA PHE A 181 -5.04 5.97 3.29
C PHE A 181 -6.02 7.09 2.96
N HIS A 182 -5.60 8.12 2.20
CA HIS A 182 -6.52 9.17 1.76
C HIS A 182 -7.50 8.70 0.67
N ASN A 183 -7.14 7.70 -0.11
CA ASN A 183 -8.09 7.05 -1.01
C ASN A 183 -9.19 6.31 -0.23
N GLN A 184 -8.82 5.58 0.83
CA GLN A 184 -9.76 4.79 1.63
C GLN A 184 -10.58 5.62 2.62
N PHE A 185 -9.97 6.64 3.22
CA PHE A 185 -10.55 7.48 4.26
C PHE A 185 -10.40 8.96 3.89
N ARG A 186 -11.30 9.81 4.36
CA ARG A 186 -11.18 11.25 4.21
C ARG A 186 -10.15 11.77 5.23
N VAL A 187 -8.90 11.88 4.83
CA VAL A 187 -7.77 12.32 5.68
C VAL A 187 -6.90 13.35 4.96
N PRO A 188 -7.46 14.52 4.61
CA PRO A 188 -6.77 15.50 3.78
C PRO A 188 -5.50 16.07 4.42
N SER A 189 -5.48 16.37 5.71
CA SER A 189 -4.28 16.90 6.39
C SER A 189 -3.13 15.88 6.42
N TYR A 190 -3.43 14.58 6.57
CA TYR A 190 -2.43 13.53 6.42
C TYR A 190 -1.89 13.49 4.97
N GLN A 191 -2.78 13.61 3.97
CA GLN A 191 -2.35 13.59 2.57
C GLN A 191 -1.52 14.83 2.20
N ASP A 192 -1.84 16.01 2.74
CA ASP A 192 -1.02 17.22 2.55
C ASP A 192 0.43 16.98 3.02
N TRP A 193 0.58 16.31 4.15
CA TRP A 193 1.91 15.92 4.63
C TRP A 193 2.57 14.85 3.73
N VAL A 194 1.82 13.86 3.22
CA VAL A 194 2.36 12.88 2.26
C VAL A 194 2.84 13.56 0.99
N ASP A 195 2.11 14.59 0.52
CA ASP A 195 2.42 15.33 -0.71
C ASP A 195 3.73 16.13 -0.59
N ASP A 196 3.97 16.81 0.55
CA ASP A 196 5.02 17.82 0.64
C ASP A 196 6.00 17.64 1.82
N GLY A 197 5.68 16.82 2.82
CA GLY A 197 6.45 16.71 4.07
C GLY A 197 7.00 15.34 4.39
N ALA A 198 6.61 14.29 3.68
CA ALA A 198 7.01 12.93 3.99
C ALA A 198 8.45 12.62 3.55
N ASP A 199 9.15 11.82 4.34
CA ASP A 199 10.49 11.32 4.02
C ASP A 199 10.40 10.11 3.06
N TRP A 200 10.33 10.39 1.77
CA TRP A 200 10.27 9.36 0.72
C TRP A 200 11.56 8.52 0.64
N ALA A 201 12.71 9.03 1.11
CA ALA A 201 13.92 8.23 1.20
C ALA A 201 13.77 7.10 2.23
N ALA A 202 13.20 7.41 3.40
CA ALA A 202 12.88 6.39 4.40
C ALA A 202 11.84 5.38 3.92
N VAL A 203 10.82 5.83 3.15
CA VAL A 203 9.83 4.95 2.50
C VAL A 203 10.51 3.93 1.60
N TYR A 204 11.38 4.38 0.68
CA TYR A 204 12.07 3.48 -0.25
C TYR A 204 13.13 2.62 0.42
N ALA A 205 13.79 3.12 1.48
CA ALA A 205 14.68 2.28 2.29
C ALA A 205 13.92 1.09 2.90
N PHE A 206 12.71 1.31 3.44
CA PHE A 206 11.88 0.24 3.98
C PHE A 206 11.29 -0.64 2.88
N HIS A 207 10.80 -0.07 1.78
CA HIS A 207 10.32 -0.80 0.60
C HIS A 207 11.40 -1.78 0.06
N ARG A 208 12.67 -1.36 0.01
CA ARG A 208 13.75 -2.26 -0.38
C ARG A 208 13.92 -3.43 0.59
N ARG A 209 13.78 -3.19 1.90
CA ARG A 209 13.84 -4.26 2.92
C ARG A 209 12.71 -5.27 2.73
N GLN A 210 11.50 -4.81 2.40
CA GLN A 210 10.36 -5.68 2.09
C GLN A 210 10.62 -6.52 0.83
N LEU A 211 11.14 -5.94 -0.24
CA LEU A 211 11.48 -6.68 -1.45
C LEU A 211 12.54 -7.74 -1.19
N GLN A 212 13.58 -7.42 -0.41
CA GLN A 212 14.62 -8.37 -0.01
C GLN A 212 14.04 -9.55 0.78
N HIS A 213 13.15 -9.27 1.72
CA HIS A 213 12.46 -10.26 2.56
C HIS A 213 11.61 -11.21 1.72
N LEU A 214 10.77 -10.68 0.83
CA LEU A 214 9.91 -11.48 -0.03
C LEU A 214 10.68 -12.31 -1.07
N TRP A 215 11.89 -11.90 -1.43
CA TRP A 215 12.73 -12.56 -2.43
C TRP A 215 13.56 -13.69 -1.85
N TRP A 216 13.91 -13.66 -0.60
CA TRP A 216 14.95 -14.48 0.03
C TRP A 216 14.80 -15.98 -0.24
N HIS A 217 13.63 -16.57 -0.04
CA HIS A 217 13.34 -17.98 -0.32
C HIS A 217 12.41 -18.20 -1.51
N LYS A 218 11.97 -17.13 -2.15
CA LYS A 218 11.11 -17.18 -3.34
C LYS A 218 11.60 -16.18 -4.38
N PRO A 219 12.80 -16.41 -4.97
CA PRO A 219 13.35 -15.54 -5.99
C PRO A 219 12.62 -15.67 -7.33
N GLY A 220 12.82 -14.67 -8.20
CA GLY A 220 12.54 -14.67 -9.63
C GLY A 220 13.76 -14.16 -10.37
N ASP A 221 13.62 -13.75 -11.65
CA ASP A 221 14.73 -13.11 -12.36
C ASP A 221 14.73 -11.60 -12.12
N ARG A 222 13.54 -10.98 -11.94
CA ARG A 222 13.39 -9.54 -11.67
C ARG A 222 12.05 -9.23 -11.00
N TRP A 223 12.05 -8.14 -10.25
CA TRP A 223 10.82 -7.58 -9.71
C TRP A 223 10.03 -6.84 -10.78
N MET A 224 8.73 -7.13 -10.85
CA MET A 224 7.73 -6.37 -11.58
C MET A 224 6.83 -5.67 -10.56
N LEU A 225 6.97 -4.37 -10.43
CA LEU A 225 6.38 -3.55 -9.38
C LEU A 225 5.43 -2.51 -9.98
N LYS A 226 4.39 -2.15 -9.27
CA LYS A 226 3.39 -1.23 -9.80
C LYS A 226 2.76 -0.38 -8.70
N THR A 227 2.73 0.91 -8.91
CA THR A 227 1.74 1.86 -8.36
C THR A 227 1.95 3.25 -8.95
N GLY A 228 0.89 4.03 -9.11
CA GLY A 228 0.99 5.48 -9.38
C GLY A 228 1.63 6.27 -8.25
N ALA A 229 1.57 5.75 -7.01
CA ALA A 229 2.16 6.40 -5.83
C ALA A 229 3.67 6.63 -5.92
N HIS A 230 4.39 5.88 -6.75
CA HIS A 230 5.82 6.10 -6.99
C HIS A 230 6.14 7.50 -7.55
N MET A 231 5.18 8.17 -8.16
CA MET A 231 5.38 9.51 -8.71
C MET A 231 5.52 10.60 -7.64
N TRP A 232 5.10 10.36 -6.38
CA TRP A 232 5.33 11.29 -5.27
C TRP A 232 6.80 11.38 -4.85
N GLY A 233 7.54 10.28 -4.93
CA GLY A 233 8.95 10.21 -4.55
C GLY A 233 9.82 9.59 -5.65
N LEU A 234 9.62 9.96 -6.92
CA LEU A 234 10.29 9.34 -8.06
C LEU A 234 11.81 9.53 -8.01
N ASP A 235 12.29 10.67 -7.58
CA ASP A 235 13.71 10.97 -7.36
C ASP A 235 14.33 10.04 -6.32
N GLN A 236 13.64 9.78 -5.21
CA GLN A 236 14.08 8.88 -4.15
C GLN A 236 14.00 7.40 -4.57
N LEU A 237 13.00 7.05 -5.40
CA LEU A 237 12.95 5.73 -6.04
C LEU A 237 14.21 5.49 -6.88
N LEU A 238 14.54 6.44 -7.77
CA LEU A 238 15.71 6.32 -8.64
C LEU A 238 17.03 6.35 -7.87
N ALA A 239 17.09 7.09 -6.77
CA ALA A 239 18.25 7.06 -5.87
C ALA A 239 18.41 5.70 -5.16
N THR A 240 17.30 5.05 -4.77
CA THR A 240 17.32 3.75 -4.09
C THR A 240 17.56 2.58 -5.05
N TYR A 241 17.07 2.69 -6.28
CA TYR A 241 17.17 1.68 -7.35
C TYR A 241 17.76 2.31 -8.62
N PRO A 242 19.07 2.56 -8.67
CA PRO A 242 19.70 3.30 -9.76
C PRO A 242 19.67 2.56 -11.10
N ASP A 243 19.42 1.26 -11.08
CA ASP A 243 19.25 0.41 -12.26
C ASP A 243 17.78 0.10 -12.59
N ALA A 244 16.84 0.76 -11.93
CA ALA A 244 15.40 0.60 -12.16
C ALA A 244 15.01 0.94 -13.61
N ARG A 245 13.98 0.24 -14.09
CA ARG A 245 13.34 0.53 -15.37
C ARG A 245 11.94 1.05 -15.11
N ILE A 246 11.62 2.18 -15.70
CA ILE A 246 10.32 2.83 -15.55
C ILE A 246 9.46 2.59 -16.79
N VAL A 247 8.25 2.09 -16.57
CA VAL A 247 7.20 1.99 -17.59
C VAL A 247 6.09 2.98 -17.22
N PHE A 248 5.92 4.03 -17.99
CA PHE A 248 4.94 5.07 -17.72
C PHE A 248 3.69 4.87 -18.61
N THR A 249 2.53 4.65 -17.98
CA THR A 249 1.26 4.49 -18.69
C THR A 249 0.53 5.81 -18.83
N HIS A 250 -0.08 6.02 -19.98
CA HIS A 250 -0.84 7.23 -20.30
C HIS A 250 -2.27 6.91 -20.74
N ARG A 251 -3.18 7.80 -20.40
CA ARG A 251 -4.56 7.81 -20.84
C ARG A 251 -5.09 9.24 -20.82
N ASP A 252 -6.18 9.51 -21.52
CA ASP A 252 -6.93 10.76 -21.40
C ASP A 252 -7.18 11.11 -19.91
N PRO A 253 -6.66 12.25 -19.42
CA PRO A 253 -6.73 12.60 -17.99
C PRO A 253 -8.17 12.79 -17.51
N VAL A 254 -9.09 13.28 -18.35
CA VAL A 254 -10.50 13.42 -17.97
C VAL A 254 -11.13 12.06 -17.67
N LYS A 255 -10.88 11.06 -18.54
CA LYS A 255 -11.36 9.69 -18.32
C LYS A 255 -10.71 9.02 -17.10
N SER A 256 -9.44 9.33 -16.86
CA SER A 256 -8.72 8.79 -15.70
C SER A 256 -9.27 9.36 -14.40
N MET A 257 -9.42 10.70 -14.33
CA MET A 257 -9.89 11.38 -13.12
C MET A 257 -11.32 11.05 -12.76
N THR A 258 -12.24 11.06 -13.73
CA THR A 258 -13.65 10.68 -13.48
C THR A 258 -13.77 9.23 -13.00
N SER A 259 -13.00 8.31 -13.59
CA SER A 259 -12.97 6.91 -13.14
C SER A 259 -12.34 6.74 -11.76
N TYR A 260 -11.32 7.55 -11.43
CA TYR A 260 -10.67 7.49 -10.12
C TYR A 260 -11.55 8.09 -9.02
N ALA A 261 -12.21 9.21 -9.27
CA ALA A 261 -13.17 9.80 -8.35
C ALA A 261 -14.33 8.82 -8.05
N SER A 262 -14.85 8.13 -9.07
CA SER A 262 -15.90 7.09 -8.89
C SER A 262 -15.40 5.94 -8.02
N LEU A 263 -14.18 5.46 -8.22
CA LEU A 263 -13.58 4.40 -7.40
C LEU A 263 -13.40 4.86 -5.96
N THR A 264 -12.84 6.04 -5.74
CA THR A 264 -12.62 6.60 -4.40
C THR A 264 -13.95 6.83 -3.66
N THR A 265 -14.98 7.31 -4.37
CA THR A 265 -16.34 7.47 -3.81
C THR A 265 -16.86 6.13 -3.33
N LEU A 266 -16.77 5.08 -4.15
CA LEU A 266 -17.22 3.73 -3.76
C LEU A 266 -16.45 3.24 -2.53
N VAL A 267 -15.12 3.36 -2.54
CA VAL A 267 -14.28 2.89 -1.42
C VAL A 267 -14.59 3.62 -0.12
N ARG A 268 -14.72 4.95 -0.16
CA ARG A 268 -15.06 5.74 1.03
C ARG A 268 -16.47 5.45 1.55
N SER A 269 -17.43 5.16 0.66
CA SER A 269 -18.80 4.82 1.06
C SER A 269 -18.94 3.49 1.79
N MET A 270 -17.92 2.64 1.78
CA MET A 270 -17.87 1.43 2.61
C MET A 270 -17.72 1.75 4.11
N GLY A 271 -17.12 2.88 4.45
CA GLY A 271 -16.77 3.25 5.82
C GLY A 271 -17.26 4.62 6.27
N SER A 272 -18.02 5.35 5.44
CA SER A 272 -18.59 6.64 5.79
C SER A 272 -19.95 6.84 5.11
N ASP A 273 -20.89 7.41 5.86
CA ASP A 273 -22.22 7.79 5.34
C ASP A 273 -22.22 9.22 4.75
N GLU A 274 -21.10 9.94 4.91
CA GLU A 274 -20.92 11.34 4.48
C GLU A 274 -19.82 11.43 3.41
N VAL A 275 -20.13 11.00 2.17
CA VAL A 275 -19.19 11.01 1.06
C VAL A 275 -19.66 11.96 -0.03
N ASP A 276 -18.85 12.99 -0.32
CA ASP A 276 -19.09 13.94 -1.41
C ASP A 276 -18.21 13.61 -2.63
N PRO A 277 -18.78 13.12 -3.74
CA PRO A 277 -18.02 12.79 -4.94
C PRO A 277 -17.40 14.02 -5.63
N TYR A 278 -17.95 15.22 -5.44
CA TYR A 278 -17.39 16.44 -6.01
C TYR A 278 -16.15 16.91 -5.23
N GLU A 279 -16.20 16.86 -3.89
CA GLU A 279 -15.01 17.09 -3.05
C GLU A 279 -13.88 16.14 -3.44
N ILE A 280 -14.19 14.85 -3.60
CA ILE A 280 -13.21 13.83 -4.02
C ILE A 280 -12.61 14.15 -5.38
N ALA A 281 -13.44 14.51 -6.35
CA ALA A 281 -12.98 14.80 -7.71
C ALA A 281 -12.08 16.05 -7.76
N GLU A 282 -12.43 17.11 -7.04
CA GLU A 282 -11.67 18.35 -6.97
C GLU A 282 -10.30 18.10 -6.28
N ASP A 283 -10.33 17.52 -5.08
CA ASP A 283 -9.13 17.25 -4.28
C ASP A 283 -8.13 16.35 -5.03
N TRP A 284 -8.57 15.19 -5.51
CA TRP A 284 -7.68 14.29 -6.23
C TRP A 284 -7.19 14.83 -7.58
N THR A 285 -7.99 15.64 -8.27
CA THR A 285 -7.54 16.27 -9.53
C THR A 285 -6.40 17.26 -9.26
N ALA A 286 -6.51 18.07 -8.21
CA ALA A 286 -5.45 19.01 -7.83
C ALA A 286 -4.16 18.28 -7.42
N ARG A 287 -4.27 17.27 -6.55
CA ARG A 287 -3.11 16.48 -6.05
C ARG A 287 -2.40 15.71 -7.16
N LEU A 288 -3.16 14.99 -7.99
CA LEU A 288 -2.57 14.18 -9.07
C LEU A 288 -1.96 15.04 -10.17
N LYS A 289 -2.50 16.25 -10.42
CA LYS A 289 -1.86 17.22 -11.30
C LYS A 289 -0.51 17.68 -10.74
N ALA A 290 -0.47 18.10 -9.47
CA ALA A 290 0.77 18.54 -8.83
C ALA A 290 1.83 17.43 -8.77
N MET A 291 1.41 16.20 -8.44
CA MET A 291 2.26 15.01 -8.45
C MET A 291 2.85 14.75 -9.85
N LEU A 292 2.02 14.81 -10.90
CA LEU A 292 2.47 14.59 -12.28
C LEU A 292 3.49 15.65 -12.69
N GLU A 293 3.21 16.94 -12.43
CA GLU A 293 4.12 18.05 -12.72
C GLU A 293 5.46 17.87 -12.01
N ARG A 294 5.46 17.45 -10.74
CA ARG A 294 6.68 17.15 -9.98
C ARG A 294 7.46 15.98 -10.57
N SER A 295 6.77 14.89 -10.91
CA SER A 295 7.43 13.70 -11.46
C SER A 295 8.02 13.92 -12.87
N MET A 296 7.48 14.87 -13.64
CA MET A 296 8.03 15.25 -14.96
C MET A 296 9.28 16.14 -14.86
N ALA A 297 9.59 16.67 -13.68
CA ALA A 297 10.79 17.47 -13.45
C ALA A 297 12.01 16.61 -13.05
N VAL A 298 11.79 15.33 -12.77
CA VAL A 298 12.81 14.33 -12.47
C VAL A 298 13.31 13.67 -13.76
#